data_510a8b9c8446bd74f2e975e8ac6b7f50
#
_entry.id   510a8b9c8446bd74f2e975e8ac6b7f50
#
_cell.length_a   1.000
_cell.length_b   1.000
_cell.length_c   1.000
_cell.angle_alpha   90.00
_cell.angle_beta   90.00
_cell.angle_gamma   90.00
#
_symmetry.space_group_name_H-M   'P 1'
#
loop_
_entity.id
_entity.type
_entity.pdbx_description
1 polymer ?
#
loop_
_entity_poly.entity_id
_entity_poly.type
_entity_poly.pdbx_seq_one_letter_code
_entity_poly.pdbx_strand_id
1 'polypeptide(L)'
;SKITGVVWDEFEKNNNKNFKTKNVIKKLDVTPLKKNTINFLNWFAEYNLIPKGMALKLVLLSSNAVENKETQLYQIFDSKIKQNLIKLSSDQNKSLKKMNVSNKKFRVHVLQGTTGSGKTLVYFEALKPLIEKGFQGLILLPEIGLTSQFEQKFIEYFGFKPAVWHSGISKKKKELIWSGVSNGKIKIIIGARSSLFLPFKKLGMIIVDEEHDQSFKQDEGITYNARDMAISRASFENIPINLITAVPSIETFENIKKGKYEVSRLNERYQNAALPNYEIINLNNTKLEKQSWLSNKIIEKVNLHLEKKDQIL
;
A
#
# COMPACT_ATOMS: atom_id res chain seq x y z
N SER A 1 -34.98 -12.23 -11.95
CA SER A 1 -33.99 -11.93 -10.89
C SER A 1 -33.60 -10.46 -10.95
N LYS A 2 -33.53 -9.81 -9.79
CA LYS A 2 -32.98 -8.44 -9.67
C LYS A 2 -31.46 -8.52 -9.79
N ILE A 3 -30.88 -7.65 -10.62
CA ILE A 3 -29.42 -7.60 -10.84
C ILE A 3 -28.97 -6.17 -10.52
N THR A 4 -27.93 -6.03 -9.74
CA THR A 4 -27.29 -4.74 -9.51
C THR A 4 -26.33 -4.47 -10.67
N GLY A 5 -26.47 -3.32 -11.31
CA GLY A 5 -25.64 -2.87 -12.42
C GLY A 5 -25.03 -1.50 -12.13
N VAL A 6 -24.06 -1.12 -12.93
CA VAL A 6 -23.44 0.21 -12.90
C VAL A 6 -23.62 0.86 -14.26
N VAL A 7 -24.07 2.11 -14.26
CA VAL A 7 -24.09 2.93 -15.47
C VAL A 7 -22.64 3.42 -15.69
N TRP A 8 -22.05 2.99 -16.79
CA TRP A 8 -20.64 3.31 -17.12
C TRP A 8 -20.54 4.33 -18.24
N ASP A 9 -21.28 4.09 -19.33
CA ASP A 9 -21.35 4.97 -20.49
C ASP A 9 -22.78 5.03 -21.00
N GLU A 10 -23.16 6.13 -21.65
CA GLU A 10 -24.37 6.29 -22.42
C GLU A 10 -24.03 6.18 -23.92
N PHE A 11 -24.79 5.39 -24.65
CA PHE A 11 -24.65 5.31 -26.11
C PHE A 11 -26.04 5.26 -26.75
N GLU A 12 -26.13 5.78 -27.94
CA GLU A 12 -27.35 5.74 -28.73
C GLU A 12 -27.76 4.29 -29.02
N LYS A 13 -29.05 4.05 -28.98
CA LYS A 13 -29.63 2.74 -29.21
C LYS A 13 -29.30 2.25 -30.62
N ASN A 14 -28.42 1.29 -30.73
CA ASN A 14 -28.12 0.66 -32.01
C ASN A 14 -29.26 -0.33 -32.33
N ASN A 15 -30.12 0.03 -33.31
CA ASN A 15 -31.36 -0.69 -33.64
C ASN A 15 -31.15 -2.11 -34.19
N ASN A 16 -29.92 -2.54 -34.39
CA ASN A 16 -29.57 -3.81 -35.06
C ASN A 16 -29.30 -5.01 -34.15
N LYS A 17 -29.50 -4.91 -32.85
CA LYS A 17 -29.28 -6.04 -31.94
C LYS A 17 -30.51 -6.33 -31.10
N ASN A 18 -31.08 -7.55 -31.23
CA ASN A 18 -32.23 -8.07 -30.46
C ASN A 18 -31.84 -8.31 -28.99
N PHE A 19 -31.40 -7.29 -28.25
CA PHE A 19 -31.21 -7.39 -26.82
C PHE A 19 -32.51 -7.01 -26.08
N LYS A 20 -33.00 -7.89 -25.20
CA LYS A 20 -34.06 -7.54 -24.27
C LYS A 20 -33.51 -6.53 -23.28
N THR A 21 -33.88 -5.29 -23.40
CA THR A 21 -33.60 -4.23 -22.42
C THR A 21 -34.39 -4.49 -21.15
N LYS A 22 -33.74 -4.31 -19.99
CA LYS A 22 -34.39 -4.36 -18.68
C LYS A 22 -34.53 -2.94 -18.13
N ASN A 23 -35.66 -2.64 -17.54
CA ASN A 23 -35.88 -1.34 -16.91
C ASN A 23 -35.08 -1.21 -15.64
N VAL A 24 -34.51 -0.01 -15.38
CA VAL A 24 -33.93 0.34 -14.09
C VAL A 24 -35.02 0.44 -13.05
N ILE A 25 -34.99 -0.42 -12.04
CA ILE A 25 -36.04 -0.47 -10.99
C ILE A 25 -35.79 0.64 -9.95
N LYS A 26 -34.54 0.86 -9.58
CA LYS A 26 -34.15 1.81 -8.53
C LYS A 26 -32.71 2.25 -8.72
N LYS A 27 -32.43 3.54 -8.56
CA LYS A 27 -31.08 4.08 -8.38
C LYS A 27 -30.71 3.93 -6.90
N LEU A 28 -29.57 3.33 -6.62
CA LEU A 28 -29.06 3.21 -5.26
C LEU A 28 -28.52 4.57 -4.78
N ASP A 29 -28.76 4.89 -3.51
CA ASP A 29 -28.23 6.12 -2.87
C ASP A 29 -26.77 5.90 -2.45
N VAL A 30 -25.88 5.99 -3.43
CA VAL A 30 -24.43 5.75 -3.28
C VAL A 30 -23.66 6.93 -3.81
N THR A 31 -22.57 7.24 -3.15
CA THR A 31 -21.61 8.21 -3.68
C THR A 31 -21.05 7.70 -5.02
N PRO A 32 -21.21 8.42 -6.14
CA PRO A 32 -20.65 8.01 -7.42
C PRO A 32 -19.14 7.84 -7.36
N LEU A 33 -18.62 6.91 -8.15
CA LEU A 33 -17.17 6.82 -8.34
C LEU A 33 -16.66 8.13 -8.94
N LYS A 34 -15.51 8.57 -8.47
CA LYS A 34 -14.86 9.77 -9.03
C LYS A 34 -14.41 9.54 -10.45
N LYS A 35 -14.43 10.58 -11.26
CA LYS A 35 -13.94 10.56 -12.65
C LYS A 35 -12.51 10.03 -12.73
N ASN A 36 -11.63 10.43 -11.81
CA ASN A 36 -10.24 9.94 -11.77
C ASN A 36 -10.15 8.44 -11.52
N THR A 37 -10.98 7.91 -10.62
CA THR A 37 -11.07 6.46 -10.37
C THR A 37 -11.61 5.73 -11.60
N ILE A 38 -12.62 6.27 -12.29
CA ILE A 38 -13.17 5.70 -13.52
C ILE A 38 -12.10 5.69 -14.62
N ASN A 39 -11.37 6.80 -14.79
CA ASN A 39 -10.30 6.90 -15.78
C ASN A 39 -9.18 5.89 -15.48
N PHE A 40 -8.78 5.74 -14.22
CA PHE A 40 -7.81 4.72 -13.80
C PHE A 40 -8.30 3.30 -14.14
N LEU A 41 -9.57 2.99 -13.88
CA LEU A 41 -10.13 1.65 -14.17
C LEU A 41 -10.23 1.37 -15.67
N ASN A 42 -10.58 2.38 -16.48
CA ASN A 42 -10.57 2.24 -17.93
C ASN A 42 -9.15 1.95 -18.44
N TRP A 43 -8.18 2.75 -18.01
CA TRP A 43 -6.78 2.53 -18.34
C TRP A 43 -6.28 1.16 -17.86
N PHE A 44 -6.61 0.76 -16.63
CA PHE A 44 -6.25 -0.54 -16.07
C PHE A 44 -6.80 -1.70 -16.90
N ALA A 45 -8.05 -1.59 -17.35
CA ALA A 45 -8.68 -2.59 -18.20
C ALA A 45 -7.97 -2.70 -19.56
N GLU A 46 -7.65 -1.56 -20.19
CA GLU A 46 -6.94 -1.50 -21.46
C GLU A 46 -5.51 -2.02 -21.33
N TYR A 47 -4.78 -1.59 -20.32
CA TYR A 47 -3.39 -1.99 -20.06
C TYR A 47 -3.25 -3.51 -19.83
N ASN A 48 -4.22 -4.11 -19.10
CA ASN A 48 -4.20 -5.54 -18.80
C ASN A 48 -4.99 -6.38 -19.82
N LEU A 49 -5.49 -5.77 -20.90
CA LEU A 49 -6.28 -6.43 -21.98
C LEU A 49 -7.49 -7.22 -21.42
N ILE A 50 -8.16 -6.65 -20.43
CA ILE A 50 -9.34 -7.26 -19.78
C ILE A 50 -10.61 -6.44 -20.04
N PRO A 51 -11.80 -7.09 -20.02
CA PRO A 51 -13.06 -6.36 -20.10
C PRO A 51 -13.22 -5.37 -18.94
N LYS A 52 -13.76 -4.17 -19.22
CA LYS A 52 -14.03 -3.12 -18.20
C LYS A 52 -14.82 -3.63 -17.00
N GLY A 53 -15.75 -4.57 -17.22
CA GLY A 53 -16.53 -5.19 -16.15
C GLY A 53 -15.70 -6.01 -15.16
N MET A 54 -14.56 -6.57 -15.59
CA MET A 54 -13.62 -7.25 -14.69
C MET A 54 -12.84 -6.25 -13.82
N ALA A 55 -12.38 -5.14 -14.40
CA ALA A 55 -11.76 -4.07 -13.63
C ALA A 55 -12.73 -3.47 -12.61
N LEU A 56 -14.00 -3.30 -12.99
CA LEU A 56 -15.05 -2.79 -12.11
C LEU A 56 -15.30 -3.72 -10.91
N LYS A 57 -15.22 -5.03 -11.08
CA LYS A 57 -15.35 -6.01 -9.96
C LYS A 57 -14.29 -5.84 -8.88
N LEU A 58 -13.12 -5.29 -9.21
CA LEU A 58 -12.08 -5.00 -8.20
C LEU A 58 -12.49 -3.87 -7.25
N VAL A 59 -13.32 -2.95 -7.72
CA VAL A 59 -13.80 -1.81 -6.94
C VAL A 59 -15.10 -2.12 -6.21
N LEU A 60 -16.03 -2.80 -6.88
CA LEU A 60 -17.36 -3.10 -6.35
C LEU A 60 -17.33 -4.42 -5.59
N LEU A 61 -17.75 -4.39 -4.33
CA LEU A 61 -17.86 -5.60 -3.52
C LEU A 61 -19.21 -6.30 -3.72
N SER A 62 -20.25 -5.75 -3.14
CA SER A 62 -21.59 -6.32 -3.17
C SER A 62 -22.64 -5.20 -3.05
N SER A 63 -23.90 -5.50 -3.41
CA SER A 63 -25.01 -4.56 -3.21
C SER A 63 -25.12 -4.11 -1.74
N ASN A 64 -24.86 -5.00 -0.78
CA ASN A 64 -24.90 -4.66 0.65
C ASN A 64 -23.80 -3.66 1.05
N ALA A 65 -22.61 -3.77 0.48
CA ALA A 65 -21.54 -2.79 0.73
C ALA A 65 -21.92 -1.39 0.27
N VAL A 66 -22.64 -1.34 -0.83
CA VAL A 66 -23.08 -0.12 -1.49
C VAL A 66 -24.21 0.56 -0.71
N GLU A 67 -25.11 -0.23 -0.11
CA GLU A 67 -26.27 0.28 0.64
C GLU A 67 -26.00 0.49 2.13
N ASN A 68 -24.89 -0.04 2.67
CA ASN A 68 -24.62 -0.02 4.11
C ASN A 68 -24.16 1.36 4.58
N LYS A 69 -25.02 2.01 5.38
CA LYS A 69 -24.78 3.33 5.99
C LYS A 69 -24.09 3.23 7.37
N GLU A 70 -23.95 2.05 7.93
CA GLU A 70 -23.38 1.83 9.27
C GLU A 70 -21.85 1.91 9.23
N THR A 71 -21.31 2.96 9.82
CA THR A 71 -19.85 3.18 9.95
C THR A 71 -19.39 3.13 11.40
N GLN A 72 -20.17 2.52 12.28
CA GLN A 72 -19.91 2.54 13.74
C GLN A 72 -18.69 1.73 14.21
N LEU A 73 -18.10 0.88 13.36
CA LEU A 73 -16.96 0.01 13.74
C LEU A 73 -15.59 0.68 13.73
N TYR A 74 -15.46 1.82 13.10
CA TYR A 74 -14.23 2.60 13.15
C TYR A 74 -14.53 3.88 13.90
N GLN A 75 -13.94 4.03 15.08
CA GLN A 75 -14.02 5.28 15.81
C GLN A 75 -13.75 6.40 14.82
N ILE A 76 -14.74 7.28 14.69
CA ILE A 76 -14.61 8.49 13.91
C ILE A 76 -13.33 9.15 14.43
N PHE A 77 -12.41 9.40 13.51
CA PHE A 77 -11.23 10.15 13.80
C PHE A 77 -11.66 11.48 14.43
N ASP A 78 -11.62 11.53 15.75
CA ASP A 78 -11.72 12.80 16.44
C ASP A 78 -10.39 13.52 16.19
N SER A 79 -10.41 14.69 15.59
CA SER A 79 -9.36 15.42 14.90
C SER A 79 -8.08 15.74 15.71
N LYS A 80 -7.89 15.08 16.84
CA LYS A 80 -6.71 15.22 17.68
C LYS A 80 -5.75 14.04 17.47
N ILE A 81 -4.94 14.11 16.40
CA ILE A 81 -3.74 13.29 16.31
C ILE A 81 -2.92 13.55 17.57
N LYS A 82 -2.55 12.47 18.24
CA LYS A 82 -1.65 12.55 19.39
C LYS A 82 -0.39 13.33 18.95
N GLN A 83 -0.15 14.49 19.55
CA GLN A 83 1.06 15.25 19.27
C GLN A 83 2.24 14.52 19.95
N ASN A 84 2.78 13.53 19.25
CA ASN A 84 4.04 12.95 19.66
C ASN A 84 5.15 13.89 19.20
N LEU A 85 5.86 14.48 20.14
CA LEU A 85 7.08 15.25 19.88
C LEU A 85 8.22 14.26 19.55
N ILE A 86 8.16 13.69 18.35
CA ILE A 86 9.24 12.81 17.88
C ILE A 86 10.29 13.68 17.20
N LYS A 87 11.51 13.61 17.71
CA LYS A 87 12.65 14.33 17.12
C LYS A 87 13.20 13.53 15.94
N LEU A 88 12.91 13.99 14.74
CA LEU A 88 13.45 13.43 13.51
C LEU A 88 14.93 13.83 13.36
N SER A 89 15.74 12.94 12.79
CA SER A 89 17.12 13.24 12.38
C SER A 89 17.15 14.25 11.23
N SER A 90 18.33 14.81 10.94
CA SER A 90 18.50 15.75 9.82
C SER A 90 18.06 15.14 8.48
N ASP A 91 18.48 13.90 8.20
CA ASP A 91 18.14 13.21 6.95
C ASP A 91 16.65 12.85 6.88
N GLN A 92 16.05 12.45 8.00
CA GLN A 92 14.61 12.21 8.10
C GLN A 92 13.81 13.50 7.84
N ASN A 93 14.24 14.63 8.40
CA ASN A 93 13.60 15.94 8.16
C ASN A 93 13.71 16.39 6.70
N LYS A 94 14.89 16.21 6.08
CA LYS A 94 15.09 16.52 4.65
C LYS A 94 14.17 15.65 3.78
N SER A 95 14.07 14.36 4.10
CA SER A 95 13.22 13.42 3.40
C SER A 95 11.74 13.76 3.56
N LEU A 96 11.30 14.09 4.77
CA LEU A 96 9.95 14.51 5.06
C LEU A 96 9.54 15.75 4.25
N LYS A 97 10.43 16.75 4.14
CA LYS A 97 10.19 17.94 3.31
C LYS A 97 9.95 17.58 1.86
N LYS A 98 10.69 16.62 1.31
CA LYS A 98 10.50 16.12 -0.06
C LYS A 98 9.20 15.33 -0.21
N MET A 99 8.79 14.55 0.78
CA MET A 99 7.52 13.82 0.79
C MET A 99 6.31 14.75 0.90
N ASN A 100 6.42 15.81 1.69
CA ASN A 100 5.34 16.74 2.03
C ASN A 100 5.21 17.94 1.08
N VAL A 101 5.77 17.87 -0.12
CA VAL A 101 5.62 19.01 -1.04
C VAL A 101 4.15 19.38 -1.16
N SER A 102 3.86 20.59 -0.71
CA SER A 102 2.53 21.18 -0.54
C SER A 102 1.71 21.33 -1.83
N ASN A 103 2.31 21.02 -2.96
CA ASN A 103 1.66 21.05 -4.27
C ASN A 103 1.06 19.68 -4.52
N LYS A 104 -0.26 19.61 -4.57
CA LYS A 104 -1.10 18.45 -4.94
C LYS A 104 -0.85 18.01 -6.40
N LYS A 105 0.41 17.70 -6.74
CA LYS A 105 0.77 17.24 -8.08
C LYS A 105 1.33 15.84 -7.97
N PHE A 106 1.04 15.05 -8.98
CA PHE A 106 1.62 13.73 -9.14
C PHE A 106 3.14 13.83 -9.21
N ARG A 107 3.79 13.03 -8.38
CA ARG A 107 5.21 12.72 -8.48
C ARG A 107 5.51 11.45 -7.73
N VAL A 108 6.56 10.78 -8.14
CA VAL A 108 7.09 9.59 -7.48
C VAL A 108 8.34 9.98 -6.70
N HIS A 109 8.31 9.72 -5.39
CA HIS A 109 9.47 9.91 -4.53
C HIS A 109 9.86 8.57 -3.91
N VAL A 110 11.15 8.27 -3.88
CA VAL A 110 11.72 7.06 -3.29
C VAL A 110 12.42 7.41 -1.98
N LEU A 111 11.99 6.80 -0.89
CA LEU A 111 12.68 6.88 0.40
C LEU A 111 13.49 5.61 0.59
N GLN A 112 14.79 5.71 0.37
CA GLN A 112 15.73 4.62 0.55
C GLN A 112 16.39 4.70 1.92
N GLY A 113 16.50 3.58 2.62
CA GLY A 113 17.22 3.50 3.89
C GLY A 113 17.26 2.07 4.41
N THR A 114 18.32 1.74 5.12
CA THR A 114 18.49 0.41 5.72
C THR A 114 17.36 0.07 6.70
N THR A 115 17.20 -1.20 7.02
CA THR A 115 16.29 -1.64 8.09
C THR A 115 16.68 -0.95 9.40
N GLY A 116 15.70 -0.40 10.11
CA GLY A 116 15.94 0.37 11.33
C GLY A 116 16.35 1.83 11.14
N SER A 117 16.40 2.38 9.91
CA SER A 117 16.68 3.81 9.66
C SER A 117 15.49 4.74 9.98
N GLY A 118 14.34 4.20 10.38
CA GLY A 118 13.16 4.98 10.72
C GLY A 118 12.31 5.42 9.53
N LYS A 119 12.38 4.73 8.38
CA LYS A 119 11.54 4.98 7.18
C LYS A 119 10.06 5.12 7.54
N THR A 120 9.54 4.18 8.34
CA THR A 120 8.14 4.18 8.79
C THR A 120 7.75 5.47 9.49
N LEU A 121 8.61 5.97 10.35
CA LEU A 121 8.38 7.22 11.07
C LEU A 121 8.27 8.41 10.13
N VAL A 122 9.13 8.49 9.11
CA VAL A 122 9.12 9.58 8.13
C VAL A 122 7.80 9.61 7.37
N TYR A 123 7.32 8.47 6.88
CA TYR A 123 6.05 8.50 6.14
C TYR A 123 4.81 8.63 7.05
N PHE A 124 4.88 8.22 8.31
CA PHE A 124 3.82 8.54 9.28
C PHE A 124 3.72 10.05 9.50
N GLU A 125 4.86 10.74 9.66
CA GLU A 125 4.89 12.20 9.74
C GLU A 125 4.37 12.87 8.45
N ALA A 126 4.64 12.29 7.29
CA ALA A 126 4.13 12.82 6.02
C ALA A 126 2.60 12.69 5.90
N LEU A 127 2.00 11.69 6.50
CA LEU A 127 0.55 11.46 6.47
C LEU A 127 -0.23 12.40 7.41
N LYS A 128 0.35 12.85 8.53
CA LYS A 128 -0.33 13.69 9.52
C LYS A 128 -1.04 14.91 8.90
N PRO A 129 -0.33 15.80 8.20
CA PRO A 129 -0.95 17.03 7.68
C PRO A 129 -2.02 16.76 6.62
N LEU A 130 -1.97 15.59 5.96
CA LEU A 130 -3.00 15.17 5.00
C LEU A 130 -4.28 14.79 5.73
N ILE A 131 -4.15 14.00 6.80
CA ILE A 131 -5.28 13.55 7.61
C ILE A 131 -5.97 14.76 8.26
N GLU A 132 -5.20 15.70 8.82
CA GLU A 132 -5.70 16.93 9.43
C GLU A 132 -6.50 17.78 8.44
N LYS A 133 -6.08 17.81 7.18
CA LYS A 133 -6.80 18.47 6.08
C LYS A 133 -8.00 17.65 5.55
N GLY A 134 -8.31 16.50 6.17
CA GLY A 134 -9.44 15.65 5.83
C GLY A 134 -9.21 14.74 4.61
N PHE A 135 -7.98 14.62 4.11
CA PHE A 135 -7.62 13.66 3.05
C PHE A 135 -7.49 12.24 3.61
N GLN A 136 -7.43 11.28 2.70
CA GLN A 136 -7.23 9.87 2.99
C GLN A 136 -5.85 9.44 2.51
N GLY A 137 -5.20 8.56 3.26
CA GLY A 137 -3.93 7.92 2.89
C GLY A 137 -4.10 6.42 2.67
N LEU A 138 -3.37 5.89 1.70
CA LEU A 138 -3.24 4.46 1.46
C LEU A 138 -1.79 4.05 1.73
N ILE A 139 -1.61 3.09 2.63
CA ILE A 139 -0.33 2.41 2.87
C ILE A 139 -0.46 1.00 2.31
N LEU A 140 0.24 0.73 1.22
CA LEU A 140 0.38 -0.61 0.65
C LEU A 140 1.55 -1.31 1.34
N LEU A 141 1.28 -2.49 1.89
CA LEU A 141 2.27 -3.38 2.49
C LEU A 141 2.26 -4.73 1.75
N PRO A 142 3.39 -5.44 1.69
CA PRO A 142 3.39 -6.87 1.42
C PRO A 142 2.46 -7.59 2.39
N GLU A 143 1.83 -8.70 1.99
CA GLU A 143 0.90 -9.42 2.88
C GLU A 143 1.59 -9.84 4.20
N ILE A 144 2.85 -10.22 4.15
CA ILE A 144 3.68 -10.52 5.32
C ILE A 144 3.92 -9.30 6.23
N GLY A 145 3.84 -8.10 5.69
CA GLY A 145 3.98 -6.83 6.42
C GLY A 145 2.72 -6.42 7.19
N LEU A 146 1.57 -7.04 6.92
CA LEU A 146 0.28 -6.76 7.57
C LEU A 146 0.20 -7.44 8.94
N THR A 147 1.17 -7.16 9.80
CA THR A 147 1.29 -7.77 11.12
C THR A 147 0.57 -6.97 12.19
N SER A 148 0.20 -7.65 13.29
CA SER A 148 -0.31 -6.99 14.50
C SER A 148 0.69 -5.98 15.09
N GLN A 149 1.98 -6.23 14.95
CA GLN A 149 3.04 -5.31 15.38
C GLN A 149 3.03 -3.99 14.59
N PHE A 150 2.81 -4.06 13.28
CA PHE A 150 2.69 -2.84 12.46
C PHE A 150 1.43 -2.05 12.83
N GLU A 151 0.29 -2.74 13.01
CA GLU A 151 -0.96 -2.12 13.47
C GLU A 151 -0.79 -1.46 14.85
N GLN A 152 -0.13 -2.14 15.79
CA GLN A 152 0.17 -1.60 17.11
C GLN A 152 1.04 -0.35 17.04
N LYS A 153 2.11 -0.39 16.27
CA LYS A 153 3.00 0.77 16.04
C LYS A 153 2.25 1.96 15.43
N PHE A 154 1.32 1.68 14.52
CA PHE A 154 0.46 2.71 13.94
C PHE A 154 -0.45 3.34 14.99
N ILE A 155 -1.10 2.52 15.84
CA ILE A 155 -1.99 2.98 16.91
C ILE A 155 -1.23 3.83 17.93
N GLU A 156 -0.05 3.38 18.35
CA GLU A 156 0.82 4.11 19.27
C GLU A 156 1.19 5.49 18.74
N TYR A 157 1.43 5.56 17.43
CA TYR A 157 1.84 6.78 16.78
C TYR A 157 0.69 7.77 16.53
N PHE A 158 -0.40 7.31 15.95
CA PHE A 158 -1.53 8.16 15.56
C PHE A 158 -2.61 8.31 16.64
N GLY A 159 -2.69 7.39 17.60
CA GLY A 159 -3.71 7.36 18.63
C GLY A 159 -5.06 6.79 18.19
N PHE A 160 -5.16 6.24 16.98
CA PHE A 160 -6.38 5.62 16.45
C PHE A 160 -6.07 4.38 15.62
N LYS A 161 -7.09 3.54 15.45
CA LYS A 161 -6.96 2.27 14.73
C LYS A 161 -7.11 2.47 13.21
N PRO A 162 -6.15 2.00 12.39
CA PRO A 162 -6.28 2.04 10.94
C PRO A 162 -7.31 1.02 10.44
N ALA A 163 -7.83 1.21 9.24
CA ALA A 163 -8.57 0.17 8.56
C ALA A 163 -7.58 -0.75 7.83
N VAL A 164 -7.60 -2.04 8.18
CA VAL A 164 -6.72 -3.04 7.58
C VAL A 164 -7.49 -3.83 6.52
N TRP A 165 -6.93 -3.87 5.28
CA TRP A 165 -7.56 -4.49 4.12
C TRP A 165 -6.68 -5.57 3.50
N HIS A 166 -7.13 -6.82 3.58
CA HIS A 166 -6.48 -7.99 2.96
C HIS A 166 -7.50 -9.09 2.65
N SER A 167 -7.04 -10.17 2.01
CA SER A 167 -7.88 -11.31 1.60
C SER A 167 -8.61 -11.97 2.77
N GLY A 168 -7.94 -12.11 3.91
CA GLY A 168 -8.42 -12.84 5.10
C GLY A 168 -9.45 -12.13 5.98
N ILE A 169 -9.82 -10.87 5.72
CA ILE A 169 -10.88 -10.22 6.52
C ILE A 169 -12.28 -10.65 6.08
N SER A 170 -13.20 -10.72 7.04
CA SER A 170 -14.58 -11.15 6.79
C SER A 170 -15.30 -10.24 5.79
N LYS A 171 -16.29 -10.80 5.08
CA LYS A 171 -17.10 -10.05 4.11
C LYS A 171 -17.74 -8.81 4.76
N LYS A 172 -18.34 -8.95 5.94
CA LYS A 172 -18.95 -7.85 6.68
C LYS A 172 -17.93 -6.73 6.96
N LYS A 173 -16.70 -7.07 7.38
CA LYS A 173 -15.63 -6.09 7.61
C LYS A 173 -15.22 -5.39 6.31
N LYS A 174 -15.12 -6.14 5.19
CA LYS A 174 -14.86 -5.55 3.86
C LYS A 174 -15.93 -4.53 3.47
N GLU A 175 -17.20 -4.86 3.64
CA GLU A 175 -18.34 -3.97 3.33
C GLU A 175 -18.29 -2.67 4.15
N LEU A 176 -17.98 -2.77 5.44
CA LEU A 176 -17.83 -1.60 6.31
C LEU A 176 -16.65 -0.71 5.96
N ILE A 177 -15.50 -1.32 5.68
CA ILE A 177 -14.32 -0.55 5.24
C ILE A 177 -14.60 0.14 3.91
N TRP A 178 -15.16 -0.58 2.95
CA TRP A 178 -15.50 -0.04 1.65
C TRP A 178 -16.43 1.18 1.76
N SER A 179 -17.49 1.06 2.54
CA SER A 179 -18.42 2.18 2.82
C SER A 179 -17.71 3.34 3.53
N GLY A 180 -16.89 3.06 4.55
CA GLY A 180 -16.14 4.08 5.29
C GLY A 180 -15.11 4.82 4.42
N VAL A 181 -14.50 4.14 3.45
CA VAL A 181 -13.58 4.74 2.49
C VAL A 181 -14.34 5.60 1.48
N SER A 182 -15.44 5.09 0.92
CA SER A 182 -16.23 5.79 -0.11
C SER A 182 -16.89 7.07 0.41
N ASN A 183 -17.27 7.10 1.69
CA ASN A 183 -17.84 8.30 2.32
C ASN A 183 -16.78 9.23 2.97
N GLY A 184 -15.51 8.80 3.02
CA GLY A 184 -14.37 9.56 3.55
C GLY A 184 -14.25 9.57 5.08
N LYS A 185 -15.00 8.72 5.79
CA LYS A 185 -14.91 8.58 7.25
C LYS A 185 -13.62 7.87 7.67
N ILE A 186 -13.18 6.86 6.94
CA ILE A 186 -11.90 6.20 7.15
C ILE A 186 -10.79 7.04 6.51
N LYS A 187 -9.81 7.44 7.30
CA LYS A 187 -8.71 8.31 6.87
C LYS A 187 -7.48 7.55 6.41
N ILE A 188 -7.11 6.47 7.09
CA ILE A 188 -5.96 5.64 6.72
C ILE A 188 -6.39 4.21 6.49
N ILE A 189 -5.97 3.71 5.35
CA ILE A 189 -6.09 2.31 4.98
C ILE A 189 -4.68 1.73 4.91
N ILE A 190 -4.47 0.62 5.60
CA ILE A 190 -3.29 -0.22 5.47
C ILE A 190 -3.75 -1.49 4.77
N GLY A 191 -3.13 -1.83 3.65
CA GLY A 191 -3.63 -2.97 2.93
C GLY A 191 -2.67 -3.62 1.95
N ALA A 192 -3.04 -4.84 1.55
CA ALA A 192 -2.42 -5.57 0.46
C ALA A 192 -2.88 -5.02 -0.90
N ARG A 193 -2.40 -5.62 -1.97
CA ARG A 193 -2.64 -5.25 -3.39
C ARG A 193 -4.06 -4.77 -3.71
N SER A 194 -5.07 -5.50 -3.25
CA SER A 194 -6.47 -5.19 -3.57
C SER A 194 -7.01 -3.89 -2.94
N SER A 195 -6.35 -3.37 -1.90
CA SER A 195 -6.73 -2.09 -1.29
C SER A 195 -6.54 -0.91 -2.25
N LEU A 196 -5.71 -1.08 -3.26
CA LEU A 196 -5.49 -0.11 -4.32
C LEU A 196 -6.77 0.26 -5.07
N PHE A 197 -7.74 -0.64 -5.16
CA PHE A 197 -8.99 -0.42 -5.91
C PHE A 197 -10.12 0.15 -5.06
N LEU A 198 -9.92 0.42 -3.79
CA LEU A 198 -10.94 1.02 -2.94
C LEU A 198 -11.40 2.40 -3.45
N PRO A 199 -12.69 2.73 -3.33
CA PRO A 199 -13.27 3.96 -3.86
C PRO A 199 -13.03 5.16 -2.92
N PHE A 200 -11.82 5.63 -2.84
CA PHE A 200 -11.47 6.75 -1.96
C PHE A 200 -12.21 8.04 -2.32
N LYS A 201 -12.82 8.67 -1.31
CA LYS A 201 -13.48 9.97 -1.48
C LYS A 201 -12.49 11.11 -1.70
N LYS A 202 -11.38 11.12 -0.97
CA LYS A 202 -10.35 12.17 -1.01
C LYS A 202 -8.96 11.57 -0.80
N LEU A 203 -8.52 10.67 -1.69
CA LEU A 203 -7.15 10.15 -1.62
C LEU A 203 -6.17 11.31 -1.78
N GLY A 204 -5.19 11.40 -0.88
CA GLY A 204 -4.20 12.48 -0.86
C GLY A 204 -2.77 12.00 -1.01
N MET A 205 -2.48 10.73 -0.67
CA MET A 205 -1.14 10.16 -0.80
C MET A 205 -1.24 8.62 -0.83
N ILE A 206 -0.33 8.02 -1.60
CA ILE A 206 -0.09 6.57 -1.57
C ILE A 206 1.34 6.34 -1.07
N ILE A 207 1.47 5.41 -0.13
CA ILE A 207 2.75 4.86 0.33
C ILE A 207 2.81 3.41 -0.13
N VAL A 208 3.92 3.00 -0.71
CA VAL A 208 4.22 1.59 -1.01
C VAL A 208 5.45 1.22 -0.21
N ASP A 209 5.26 0.51 0.89
CA ASP A 209 6.36 0.09 1.76
C ASP A 209 6.93 -1.24 1.27
N GLU A 210 8.25 -1.40 1.38
CA GLU A 210 9.03 -2.51 0.80
C GLU A 210 8.70 -2.71 -0.70
N GLU A 211 8.79 -1.63 -1.50
CA GLU A 211 8.35 -1.58 -2.91
C GLU A 211 8.96 -2.66 -3.81
N HIS A 212 10.10 -3.21 -3.40
CA HIS A 212 10.82 -4.26 -4.10
C HIS A 212 10.25 -5.66 -3.89
N ASP A 213 9.31 -5.81 -2.94
CA ASP A 213 8.77 -7.11 -2.57
C ASP A 213 7.97 -7.73 -3.72
N GLN A 214 8.27 -8.98 -4.04
CA GLN A 214 7.63 -9.70 -5.14
C GLN A 214 6.15 -9.99 -4.90
N SER A 215 5.68 -9.96 -3.64
CA SER A 215 4.27 -10.17 -3.32
C SER A 215 3.35 -9.07 -3.88
N PHE A 216 3.90 -7.94 -4.34
CA PHE A 216 3.12 -6.94 -5.09
C PHE A 216 2.72 -7.43 -6.49
N LYS A 217 3.38 -8.43 -7.02
CA LYS A 217 2.99 -9.07 -8.27
C LYS A 217 1.84 -10.05 -8.02
N GLN A 218 0.75 -9.90 -8.75
CA GLN A 218 -0.36 -10.83 -8.76
C GLN A 218 -0.30 -11.66 -10.03
N ASP A 219 -0.16 -12.97 -9.88
CA ASP A 219 -0.06 -13.91 -10.99
C ASP A 219 -1.35 -14.71 -11.22
N GLU A 220 -2.30 -14.68 -10.28
CA GLU A 220 -3.59 -15.35 -10.38
C GLU A 220 -4.71 -14.39 -10.81
N GLY A 221 -5.54 -14.82 -11.72
CA GLY A 221 -6.67 -14.05 -12.23
C GLY A 221 -6.23 -12.88 -13.13
N ILE A 222 -6.43 -11.65 -12.69
CA ILE A 222 -5.92 -10.48 -13.40
C ILE A 222 -4.47 -10.26 -12.98
N THR A 223 -3.55 -10.44 -13.92
CA THR A 223 -2.12 -10.29 -13.68
C THR A 223 -1.72 -8.82 -13.66
N TYR A 224 -1.15 -8.33 -12.57
CA TYR A 224 -0.63 -6.96 -12.46
C TYR A 224 0.39 -6.83 -11.33
N ASN A 225 1.22 -5.78 -11.37
CA ASN A 225 2.07 -5.40 -10.27
C ASN A 225 1.42 -4.22 -9.51
N ALA A 226 1.10 -4.41 -8.22
CA ALA A 226 0.39 -3.41 -7.43
C ALA A 226 1.21 -2.13 -7.20
N ARG A 227 2.55 -2.20 -7.11
CA ARG A 227 3.41 -1.02 -7.07
C ARG A 227 3.22 -0.15 -8.31
N ASP A 228 3.26 -0.76 -9.50
CA ASP A 228 3.16 -0.02 -10.77
C ASP A 228 1.75 0.52 -10.98
N MET A 229 0.74 -0.25 -10.59
CA MET A 229 -0.64 0.22 -10.58
C MET A 229 -0.88 1.34 -9.56
N ALA A 230 -0.17 1.34 -8.42
CA ALA A 230 -0.24 2.42 -7.45
C ALA A 230 0.34 3.72 -8.01
N ILE A 231 1.44 3.65 -8.75
CA ILE A 231 2.04 4.79 -9.44
C ILE A 231 1.05 5.35 -10.47
N SER A 232 0.46 4.48 -11.28
CA SER A 232 -0.55 4.87 -12.28
C SER A 232 -1.77 5.49 -11.59
N ARG A 233 -2.30 4.88 -10.53
CA ARG A 233 -3.41 5.45 -9.78
C ARG A 233 -3.09 6.83 -9.22
N ALA A 234 -1.90 7.01 -8.62
CA ALA A 234 -1.46 8.30 -8.11
C ALA A 234 -1.42 9.36 -9.21
N SER A 235 -1.01 8.98 -10.42
CA SER A 235 -1.03 9.85 -11.60
C SER A 235 -2.45 10.28 -11.96
N PHE A 236 -3.40 9.36 -12.05
CA PHE A 236 -4.80 9.67 -12.33
C PHE A 236 -5.45 10.54 -11.25
N GLU A 237 -5.12 10.30 -9.98
CA GLU A 237 -5.62 11.12 -8.86
C GLU A 237 -4.86 12.44 -8.72
N ASN A 238 -3.77 12.64 -9.45
CA ASN A 238 -2.85 13.78 -9.38
C ASN A 238 -2.33 14.04 -7.96
N ILE A 239 -1.84 12.99 -7.30
CA ILE A 239 -1.35 12.99 -5.93
C ILE A 239 0.08 12.42 -5.84
N PRO A 240 0.83 12.75 -4.78
CA PRO A 240 2.14 12.16 -4.54
C PRO A 240 2.04 10.67 -4.19
N ILE A 241 3.04 9.92 -4.63
CA ILE A 241 3.29 8.54 -4.22
C ILE A 241 4.72 8.42 -3.71
N ASN A 242 4.89 7.71 -2.60
CA ASN A 242 6.19 7.46 -2.00
C ASN A 242 6.46 5.95 -1.98
N LEU A 243 7.55 5.56 -2.62
CA LEU A 243 8.06 4.20 -2.63
C LEU A 243 9.12 4.09 -1.53
N ILE A 244 8.92 3.17 -0.61
CA ILE A 244 9.78 3.00 0.56
C ILE A 244 10.53 1.69 0.42
N THR A 245 11.85 1.71 0.57
CA THR A 245 12.65 0.50 0.37
C THR A 245 14.00 0.55 1.09
N ALA A 246 14.54 -0.61 1.41
CA ALA A 246 15.94 -0.74 1.79
C ALA A 246 16.83 -0.83 0.52
N VAL A 247 16.39 -1.60 -0.45
CA VAL A 247 17.08 -1.80 -1.74
C VAL A 247 16.03 -1.64 -2.83
N PRO A 248 16.12 -0.63 -3.70
CA PRO A 248 15.13 -0.41 -4.75
C PRO A 248 15.11 -1.57 -5.74
N SER A 249 13.93 -1.88 -6.27
CA SER A 249 13.80 -2.79 -7.41
C SER A 249 14.57 -2.25 -8.64
N ILE A 250 14.88 -3.12 -9.58
CA ILE A 250 15.64 -2.74 -10.79
C ILE A 250 14.91 -1.62 -11.55
N GLU A 251 13.60 -1.72 -11.68
CA GLU A 251 12.78 -0.72 -12.37
C GLU A 251 12.79 0.62 -11.64
N THR A 252 12.69 0.60 -10.31
CA THR A 252 12.76 1.80 -9.47
C THR A 252 14.14 2.44 -9.57
N PHE A 253 15.20 1.62 -9.50
CA PHE A 253 16.58 2.08 -9.64
C PHE A 253 16.82 2.77 -11.00
N GLU A 254 16.37 2.15 -12.09
CA GLU A 254 16.50 2.75 -13.44
C GLU A 254 15.69 4.06 -13.58
N ASN A 255 14.52 4.14 -12.97
CA ASN A 255 13.73 5.38 -12.99
C ASN A 255 14.38 6.50 -12.15
N ILE A 256 15.05 6.16 -11.05
CA ILE A 256 15.87 7.12 -10.29
C ILE A 256 17.04 7.61 -11.16
N LYS A 257 17.78 6.67 -11.78
CA LYS A 257 18.94 6.99 -12.65
C LYS A 257 18.54 7.90 -13.82
N LYS A 258 17.37 7.68 -14.40
CA LYS A 258 16.81 8.51 -15.48
C LYS A 258 16.22 9.84 -15.01
N GLY A 259 16.27 10.14 -13.71
CA GLY A 259 15.70 11.37 -13.14
C GLY A 259 14.16 11.45 -13.15
N LYS A 260 13.47 10.32 -13.42
CA LYS A 260 12.01 10.26 -13.38
C LYS A 260 11.45 10.22 -11.95
N TYR A 261 12.19 9.61 -11.03
CA TYR A 261 11.84 9.51 -9.62
C TYR A 261 12.82 10.32 -8.78
N GLU A 262 12.29 11.11 -7.85
CA GLU A 262 13.10 11.76 -6.84
C GLU A 262 13.51 10.76 -5.77
N VAL A 263 14.72 10.90 -5.20
CA VAL A 263 15.20 10.00 -4.14
C VAL A 263 15.66 10.78 -2.93
N SER A 264 15.38 10.23 -1.75
CA SER A 264 16.00 10.60 -0.48
C SER A 264 16.62 9.36 0.16
N ARG A 265 17.75 9.53 0.84
CA ARG A 265 18.45 8.44 1.51
C ARG A 265 18.57 8.73 2.99
N LEU A 266 18.27 7.71 3.79
CA LEU A 266 18.52 7.69 5.23
C LEU A 266 19.78 6.86 5.45
N ASN A 267 20.90 7.53 5.68
CA ASN A 267 22.21 6.88 5.76
C ASN A 267 22.48 6.26 7.14
N GLU A 268 21.83 6.79 8.17
CA GLU A 268 22.04 6.35 9.55
C GLU A 268 20.88 5.49 10.06
N ARG A 269 21.19 4.50 10.89
CA ARG A 269 20.16 3.79 11.66
C ARG A 269 19.63 4.68 12.77
N TYR A 270 18.35 4.53 13.09
CA TYR A 270 17.74 5.23 14.20
C TYR A 270 18.51 4.94 15.50
N GLN A 271 18.87 5.98 16.24
CA GLN A 271 19.68 5.93 17.46
C GLN A 271 21.09 5.31 17.29
N ASN A 272 21.71 5.42 16.11
CA ASN A 272 23.06 4.89 15.84
C ASN A 272 23.22 3.40 16.17
N ALA A 273 22.16 2.60 16.00
CA ALA A 273 22.21 1.16 16.23
C ALA A 273 23.33 0.52 15.41
N ALA A 274 24.21 -0.20 16.10
CA ALA A 274 25.34 -0.88 15.48
C ALA A 274 24.88 -1.88 14.40
N LEU A 275 25.67 -2.01 13.34
CA LEU A 275 25.48 -3.09 12.37
C LEU A 275 25.85 -4.43 13.04
N PRO A 276 25.17 -5.52 12.68
CA PRO A 276 25.61 -6.83 13.11
C PRO A 276 27.02 -7.11 12.56
N ASN A 277 27.83 -7.78 13.37
CA ASN A 277 29.10 -8.29 12.89
C ASN A 277 28.83 -9.38 11.87
N TYR A 278 29.54 -9.35 10.75
CA TYR A 278 29.44 -10.38 9.72
C TYR A 278 30.82 -10.97 9.45
N GLU A 279 30.85 -12.24 9.11
CA GLU A 279 32.03 -12.95 8.69
C GLU A 279 31.74 -13.68 7.37
N ILE A 280 32.64 -13.55 6.42
CA ILE A 280 32.52 -14.22 5.13
C ILE A 280 33.37 -15.49 5.19
N ILE A 281 32.73 -16.64 4.99
CA ILE A 281 33.41 -17.93 4.87
C ILE A 281 33.44 -18.30 3.39
N ASN A 282 34.66 -18.31 2.81
CA ASN A 282 34.83 -18.69 1.41
C ASN A 282 34.82 -20.22 1.30
N LEU A 283 33.76 -20.79 0.76
CA LEU A 283 33.61 -22.23 0.58
C LEU A 283 34.55 -22.84 -0.46
N ASN A 284 35.12 -22.05 -1.36
CA ASN A 284 36.12 -22.54 -2.30
C ASN A 284 37.45 -22.92 -1.59
N ASN A 285 37.74 -22.29 -0.45
CA ASN A 285 38.92 -22.55 0.36
C ASN A 285 38.63 -23.40 1.61
N THR A 286 37.39 -23.88 1.74
CA THR A 286 36.96 -24.65 2.91
C THR A 286 36.52 -26.05 2.48
N LYS A 287 37.19 -27.06 3.04
CA LYS A 287 36.81 -28.45 2.76
C LYS A 287 35.47 -28.76 3.42
N LEU A 288 34.45 -29.03 2.61
CA LEU A 288 33.16 -29.50 3.07
C LEU A 288 33.17 -31.02 3.19
N GLU A 289 32.47 -31.56 4.19
CA GLU A 289 32.23 -33.00 4.24
C GLU A 289 31.30 -33.45 3.11
N LYS A 290 31.40 -34.72 2.71
CA LYS A 290 30.53 -35.27 1.67
C LYS A 290 29.07 -35.10 2.06
N GLN A 291 28.29 -34.50 1.16
CA GLN A 291 26.86 -34.20 1.34
C GLN A 291 26.54 -33.11 2.40
N SER A 292 27.53 -32.34 2.87
CA SER A 292 27.30 -31.19 3.75
C SER A 292 27.28 -29.90 2.94
N TRP A 293 26.32 -29.00 3.31
CA TRP A 293 26.21 -27.65 2.78
C TRP A 293 26.82 -26.61 3.72
N LEU A 294 27.18 -27.04 4.95
CA LEU A 294 27.72 -26.18 6.00
C LEU A 294 29.17 -26.56 6.25
N SER A 295 30.01 -25.55 6.44
CA SER A 295 31.39 -25.78 6.87
C SER A 295 31.45 -26.07 8.38
N ASN A 296 32.48 -26.85 8.80
CA ASN A 296 32.69 -27.14 10.22
C ASN A 296 32.75 -25.88 11.07
N LYS A 297 33.34 -24.79 10.51
CA LYS A 297 33.40 -23.48 11.18
C LYS A 297 32.01 -22.88 11.44
N ILE A 298 31.02 -23.09 10.57
CA ILE A 298 29.65 -22.65 10.80
C ILE A 298 29.02 -23.50 11.90
N ILE A 299 29.22 -24.82 11.86
CA ILE A 299 28.68 -25.76 12.85
C ILE A 299 29.20 -25.43 14.25
N GLU A 300 30.51 -25.19 14.37
CA GLU A 300 31.13 -24.77 15.64
C GLU A 300 30.50 -23.48 16.19
N LYS A 301 30.31 -22.47 15.34
CA LYS A 301 29.66 -21.22 15.75
C LYS A 301 28.21 -21.42 16.16
N VAL A 302 27.46 -22.23 15.42
CA VAL A 302 26.07 -22.58 15.76
C VAL A 302 26.05 -23.22 17.16
N ASN A 303 26.89 -24.22 17.42
CA ASN A 303 26.95 -24.89 18.71
C ASN A 303 27.30 -23.95 19.85
N LEU A 304 28.30 -23.05 19.65
CA LEU A 304 28.70 -22.04 20.63
C LEU A 304 27.55 -21.09 21.00
N HIS A 305 26.72 -20.70 20.03
CA HIS A 305 25.56 -19.84 20.28
C HIS A 305 24.40 -20.61 20.93
N LEU A 306 24.21 -21.89 20.57
CA LEU A 306 23.23 -22.76 21.23
C LEU A 306 23.55 -22.96 22.71
N GLU A 307 24.83 -23.18 23.07
CA GLU A 307 25.29 -23.27 24.46
C GLU A 307 24.99 -22.00 25.27
N LYS A 308 25.05 -20.82 24.59
CA LYS A 308 24.70 -19.52 25.18
C LYS A 308 23.19 -19.27 25.22
N LYS A 309 22.38 -20.19 24.72
CA LYS A 309 20.90 -20.04 24.57
C LYS A 309 20.51 -18.88 23.65
N ASP A 310 21.35 -18.52 22.69
CA ASP A 310 21.02 -17.53 21.69
C ASP A 310 20.06 -18.09 20.64
N GLN A 311 19.27 -17.23 20.02
CA GLN A 311 18.42 -17.61 18.89
C GLN A 311 19.26 -17.65 17.61
N ILE A 312 19.11 -18.71 16.82
CA ILE A 312 19.77 -18.91 15.55
C ILE A 312 18.71 -19.05 14.46
N LEU A 313 18.88 -18.35 13.35
CA LEU A 313 18.00 -18.37 12.18
C LEU A 313 18.69 -19.07 11.02
#